data_58e9ca4134534b67ea0a8a54952e386e
#
_entry.id   58e9ca4134534b67ea0a8a54952e386e
#
_cell.length_a   1.000
_cell.length_b   1.000
_cell.length_c   1.000
_cell.angle_alpha   90.00
_cell.angle_beta   90.00
_cell.angle_gamma   90.00
#
_symmetry.space_group_name_H-M   'P 1'
#
loop_
_entity.id
_entity.type
_entity.pdbx_description
1 polymer ?
#
loop_
_entity_poly.entity_id
_entity_poly.type
_entity_poly.pdbx_seq_one_letter_code
_entity_poly.pdbx_strand_id
1 'polypeptide(L)'
;MFLGVFATYTSWLLVRFKMNHPEVHTMGDAGHILFGPIGREVLAFGTVVFAIFATGGQLLAGQIALAALSDNKLCTMLYTGIFAIPTLVCSFPRTFDKLSWLSIGSVCSILIAGIVGMIGAGIHPEPNREVAIVQTTTFYDAFISVTNPVFSYAGHFMYDEEP
;
A
#
# COMPACT_ATOMS: atom_id res chain seq x y z
N MET A 1 -4.88 -12.27 -10.65
CA MET A 1 -3.62 -12.76 -11.24
C MET A 1 -3.04 -11.82 -12.30
N PHE A 2 -3.80 -11.36 -13.28
CA PHE A 2 -3.30 -10.48 -14.36
C PHE A 2 -2.62 -9.20 -13.83
N LEU A 3 -3.22 -8.50 -12.88
CA LEU A 3 -2.65 -7.29 -12.27
C LEU A 3 -1.33 -7.55 -11.54
N GLY A 4 -1.19 -8.69 -10.88
CA GLY A 4 0.07 -9.07 -10.21
C GLY A 4 1.21 -9.31 -11.20
N VAL A 5 0.95 -10.00 -12.31
CA VAL A 5 1.95 -10.21 -13.37
C VAL A 5 2.36 -8.88 -14.00
N PHE A 6 1.40 -8.01 -14.28
CA PHE A 6 1.67 -6.68 -14.82
C PHE A 6 2.49 -5.82 -13.86
N ALA A 7 2.15 -5.82 -12.56
CA ALA A 7 2.90 -5.10 -11.54
C ALA A 7 4.33 -5.63 -11.37
N THR A 8 4.52 -6.96 -11.42
CA THR A 8 5.86 -7.56 -11.38
C THR A 8 6.69 -7.18 -12.59
N TYR A 9 6.07 -7.14 -13.78
CA TYR A 9 6.76 -6.71 -15.00
C TYR A 9 7.19 -5.25 -14.94
N THR A 10 6.31 -4.36 -14.48
CA THR A 10 6.64 -2.93 -14.31
C THR A 10 7.72 -2.71 -13.26
N SER A 11 7.70 -3.45 -12.16
CA SER A 11 8.74 -3.42 -11.14
C SER A 11 10.10 -3.87 -11.69
N TRP A 12 10.13 -4.97 -12.45
CA TRP A 12 11.35 -5.44 -13.11
C TRP A 12 11.89 -4.42 -14.12
N LEU A 13 11.01 -3.75 -14.87
CA LEU A 13 11.39 -2.70 -15.82
C LEU A 13 12.02 -1.50 -15.09
N LEU A 14 11.46 -1.11 -13.94
CA LEU A 14 11.96 -0.02 -13.12
C LEU A 14 13.37 -0.32 -12.59
N VAL A 15 13.57 -1.51 -12.03
CA VAL A 15 14.90 -1.96 -11.57
C VAL A 15 15.92 -1.96 -12.71
N ARG A 16 15.55 -2.45 -13.88
CA ARG A 16 16.41 -2.44 -15.05
C ARG A 16 16.74 -1.01 -15.53
N PHE A 17 15.78 -0.11 -15.44
CA PHE A 17 15.97 1.31 -15.76
C PHE A 17 17.01 1.92 -14.78
N LYS A 18 16.87 1.69 -13.48
CA LYS A 18 17.81 2.19 -12.46
C LYS A 18 19.22 1.62 -12.64
N MET A 19 19.34 0.34 -12.98
CA MET A 19 20.66 -0.26 -13.28
C MET A 19 21.37 0.40 -14.46
N ASN A 20 20.63 0.90 -15.45
CA ASN A 20 21.20 1.60 -16.60
C ASN A 20 21.45 3.09 -16.34
N HIS A 21 20.80 3.66 -15.32
CA HIS A 21 20.88 5.08 -14.94
C HIS A 21 21.12 5.22 -13.43
N PRO A 22 22.34 4.95 -12.94
CA PRO A 22 22.66 4.99 -11.51
C PRO A 22 22.53 6.39 -10.90
N GLU A 23 22.52 7.42 -11.71
CA GLU A 23 22.33 8.83 -11.33
C GLU A 23 20.88 9.19 -10.96
N VAL A 24 19.91 8.29 -11.21
CA VAL A 24 18.50 8.49 -10.89
C VAL A 24 18.27 8.09 -9.44
N HIS A 25 18.00 9.06 -8.58
CA HIS A 25 17.72 8.82 -7.15
C HIS A 25 16.26 8.98 -6.80
N THR A 26 15.51 9.75 -7.59
CA THR A 26 14.09 10.02 -7.35
C THR A 26 13.24 9.79 -8.60
N MET A 27 11.93 9.57 -8.39
CA MET A 27 11.00 9.48 -9.51
C MET A 27 10.95 10.78 -10.35
N GLY A 28 11.28 11.92 -9.73
CA GLY A 28 11.47 13.20 -10.44
C GLY A 28 12.66 13.16 -11.40
N ASP A 29 13.78 12.54 -11.02
CA ASP A 29 14.96 12.42 -11.89
C ASP A 29 14.68 11.48 -13.07
N ALA A 30 13.95 10.39 -12.84
CA ALA A 30 13.45 9.54 -13.91
C ALA A 30 12.58 10.33 -14.89
N GLY A 31 11.71 11.20 -14.38
CA GLY A 31 10.91 12.13 -15.19
C GLY A 31 11.74 13.11 -16.01
N HIS A 32 12.86 13.55 -15.45
CA HIS A 32 13.78 14.44 -16.16
C HIS A 32 14.41 13.76 -17.37
N ILE A 33 14.82 12.50 -17.23
CA ILE A 33 15.41 11.74 -18.34
C ILE A 33 14.39 11.45 -19.44
N LEU A 34 13.14 11.14 -19.07
CA LEU A 34 12.11 10.74 -20.03
C LEU A 34 11.45 11.92 -20.74
N PHE A 35 11.17 13.00 -20.02
CA PHE A 35 10.33 14.13 -20.50
C PHE A 35 10.98 15.50 -20.27
N GLY A 36 12.24 15.55 -19.82
CA GLY A 36 12.92 16.79 -19.53
C GLY A 36 12.46 17.49 -18.23
N PRO A 37 12.72 18.81 -18.09
CA PRO A 37 12.47 19.53 -16.83
C PRO A 37 10.98 19.54 -16.44
N ILE A 38 10.06 19.58 -17.41
CA ILE A 38 8.62 19.54 -17.15
C ILE A 38 8.22 18.18 -16.59
N GLY A 39 8.79 17.08 -17.10
CA GLY A 39 8.54 15.73 -16.60
C GLY A 39 9.01 15.55 -15.16
N ARG A 40 10.13 16.17 -14.79
CA ARG A 40 10.63 16.19 -13.42
C ARG A 40 9.61 16.74 -12.44
N GLU A 41 9.10 17.93 -12.71
CA GLU A 41 8.13 18.60 -11.82
C GLU A 41 6.82 17.82 -11.71
N VAL A 42 6.31 17.32 -12.83
CA VAL A 42 5.04 16.56 -12.85
C VAL A 42 5.16 15.27 -12.07
N LEU A 43 6.24 14.49 -12.25
CA LEU A 43 6.42 13.23 -11.53
C LEU A 43 6.76 13.45 -10.07
N ALA A 44 7.57 14.45 -9.73
CA ALA A 44 7.84 14.80 -8.33
C ALA A 44 6.56 15.22 -7.61
N PHE A 45 5.75 16.08 -8.20
CA PHE A 45 4.46 16.47 -7.65
C PHE A 45 3.52 15.27 -7.50
N GLY A 46 3.43 14.42 -8.52
CA GLY A 46 2.62 13.19 -8.49
C GLY A 46 3.03 12.26 -7.34
N THR A 47 4.32 12.10 -7.09
CA THR A 47 4.83 11.28 -5.98
C THR A 47 4.43 11.85 -4.62
N VAL A 48 4.52 13.16 -4.43
CA VAL A 48 4.10 13.83 -3.19
C VAL A 48 2.59 13.65 -2.96
N VAL A 49 1.78 13.90 -3.98
CA VAL A 49 0.33 13.71 -3.91
C VAL A 49 0.00 12.26 -3.58
N PHE A 50 0.64 11.30 -4.24
CA PHE A 50 0.46 9.88 -3.96
C PHE A 50 0.82 9.54 -2.51
N ALA A 51 1.95 10.02 -1.99
CA ALA A 51 2.38 9.78 -0.61
C ALA A 51 1.36 10.30 0.41
N ILE A 52 0.79 11.48 0.19
CA ILE A 52 -0.26 12.06 1.05
C ILE A 52 -1.51 11.16 1.07
N PHE A 53 -2.00 10.76 -0.11
CA PHE A 53 -3.18 9.91 -0.20
C PHE A 53 -2.94 8.50 0.34
N ALA A 54 -1.76 7.93 0.10
CA ALA A 54 -1.37 6.62 0.63
C ALA A 54 -1.33 6.63 2.16
N THR A 55 -0.73 7.64 2.76
CA THR A 55 -0.69 7.79 4.22
C THR A 55 -2.08 7.99 4.81
N GLY A 56 -2.91 8.82 4.18
CA GLY A 56 -4.31 8.99 4.57
C GLY A 56 -5.12 7.70 4.50
N GLY A 57 -4.94 6.92 3.45
CA GLY A 57 -5.59 5.63 3.28
C GLY A 57 -5.17 4.60 4.34
N GLN A 58 -3.89 4.58 4.73
CA GLN A 58 -3.40 3.72 5.81
C GLN A 58 -3.96 4.10 7.17
N LEU A 59 -4.06 5.41 7.47
CA LEU A 59 -4.69 5.90 8.70
C LEU A 59 -6.16 5.52 8.76
N LEU A 60 -6.88 5.64 7.66
CA LEU A 60 -8.29 5.23 7.56
C LEU A 60 -8.46 3.72 7.76
N ALA A 61 -7.63 2.90 7.14
CA ALA A 61 -7.66 1.45 7.32
C ALA A 61 -7.38 1.05 8.79
N GLY A 62 -6.39 1.67 9.42
CA GLY A 62 -6.08 1.47 10.84
C GLY A 62 -7.23 1.88 11.77
N GLN A 63 -7.88 3.01 11.49
CA GLN A 63 -9.07 3.46 12.20
C GLN A 63 -10.22 2.44 12.10
N ILE A 64 -10.51 1.94 10.91
CA ILE A 64 -11.57 0.94 10.68
C ILE A 64 -11.24 -0.35 11.43
N ALA A 65 -10.00 -0.81 11.39
CA ALA A 65 -9.56 -2.00 12.11
C ALA A 65 -9.73 -1.87 13.63
N LEU A 66 -9.33 -0.73 14.21
CA LEU A 66 -9.50 -0.46 15.65
C LEU A 66 -10.97 -0.33 16.05
N ALA A 67 -11.79 0.30 15.22
CA ALA A 67 -13.23 0.42 15.44
C ALA A 67 -13.90 -0.97 15.45
N ALA A 68 -13.55 -1.84 14.51
CA ALA A 68 -14.04 -3.21 14.44
C ALA A 68 -13.63 -4.05 15.66
N LEU A 69 -12.38 -3.93 16.13
CA LEU A 69 -11.88 -4.64 17.31
C LEU A 69 -12.51 -4.16 18.62
N SER A 70 -12.94 -2.90 18.66
CA SER A 70 -13.50 -2.26 19.88
C SER A 70 -15.03 -2.18 19.88
N ASP A 71 -15.73 -2.87 18.97
CA ASP A 71 -17.19 -2.82 18.82
C ASP A 71 -17.75 -1.37 18.72
N ASN A 72 -17.00 -0.48 18.11
CA ASN A 72 -17.38 0.95 17.92
C ASN A 72 -17.69 1.70 19.23
N LYS A 73 -17.06 1.35 20.36
CA LYS A 73 -17.33 1.97 21.66
C LYS A 73 -16.81 3.39 21.81
N LEU A 74 -15.88 3.82 20.96
CA LEU A 74 -15.24 5.12 21.02
C LEU A 74 -15.60 5.97 19.79
N CYS A 75 -15.40 7.28 19.89
CA CYS A 75 -15.57 8.18 18.76
C CYS A 75 -14.53 7.88 17.65
N THR A 76 -14.94 7.94 16.41
CA THR A 76 -14.14 7.69 15.21
C THR A 76 -12.82 8.50 15.20
N MET A 77 -12.87 9.76 15.63
CA MET A 77 -11.68 10.62 15.72
C MET A 77 -10.65 10.13 16.74
N LEU A 78 -11.08 9.49 17.83
CA LEU A 78 -10.16 8.92 18.82
C LEU A 78 -9.40 7.73 18.25
N TYR A 79 -10.03 6.86 17.48
CA TYR A 79 -9.34 5.74 16.80
C TYR A 79 -8.28 6.24 15.83
N THR A 80 -8.58 7.29 15.07
CA THR A 80 -7.61 7.91 14.16
C THR A 80 -6.41 8.46 14.94
N GLY A 81 -6.65 9.15 16.06
CA GLY A 81 -5.57 9.66 16.91
C GLY A 81 -4.71 8.57 17.53
N ILE A 82 -5.34 7.51 18.05
CA ILE A 82 -4.65 6.35 18.64
C ILE A 82 -3.78 5.65 17.60
N PHE A 83 -4.22 5.54 16.35
CA PHE A 83 -3.45 4.93 15.28
C PHE A 83 -2.37 5.85 14.70
N ALA A 84 -2.60 7.16 14.67
CA ALA A 84 -1.66 8.15 14.17
C ALA A 84 -0.40 8.27 15.02
N ILE A 85 -0.50 8.13 16.35
CA ILE A 85 0.65 8.23 17.26
C ILE A 85 1.71 7.15 16.98
N PRO A 86 1.40 5.84 16.98
CA PRO A 86 2.39 4.82 16.66
C PRO A 86 2.92 4.91 15.23
N THR A 87 2.08 5.27 14.25
CA THR A 87 2.57 5.50 12.88
C THR A 87 3.57 6.64 12.81
N LEU A 88 3.34 7.73 13.52
CA LEU A 88 4.28 8.85 13.61
C LEU A 88 5.57 8.43 14.29
N VAL A 89 5.51 7.70 15.40
CA VAL A 89 6.69 7.17 16.11
C VAL A 89 7.49 6.22 15.21
N CYS A 90 6.83 5.33 14.47
CA CYS A 90 7.47 4.42 13.52
C CYS A 90 8.07 5.13 12.29
N SER A 91 7.68 6.36 12.00
CA SER A 91 8.23 7.17 10.91
C SER A 91 9.51 7.93 11.29
N PHE A 92 9.89 7.99 12.58
CA PHE A 92 11.11 8.68 13.04
C PHE A 92 12.44 7.98 12.68
N PRO A 93 12.52 6.63 12.61
CA PRO A 93 13.79 5.99 12.26
C PRO A 93 14.17 6.29 10.81
N ARG A 94 15.24 7.04 10.61
CA ARG A 94 15.83 7.36 9.31
C ARG A 94 16.88 6.34 8.83
N THR A 95 17.20 5.34 9.66
CA THR A 95 18.26 4.37 9.38
C THR A 95 17.64 3.10 8.80
N PHE A 96 18.08 2.69 7.62
CA PHE A 96 17.58 1.51 6.89
C PHE A 96 17.69 0.21 7.70
N ASP A 97 18.73 0.04 8.52
CA ASP A 97 18.87 -1.14 9.40
C ASP A 97 17.70 -1.30 10.37
N LYS A 98 17.22 -0.20 10.95
CA LYS A 98 16.06 -0.23 11.86
C LYS A 98 14.74 -0.42 11.08
N LEU A 99 14.66 0.12 9.88
CA LEU A 99 13.51 -0.02 9.01
C LEU A 99 13.35 -1.48 8.53
N SER A 100 14.45 -2.17 8.25
CA SER A 100 14.46 -3.59 7.86
C SER A 100 13.83 -4.48 8.95
N TRP A 101 14.15 -4.27 10.22
CA TRP A 101 13.54 -5.00 11.33
C TRP A 101 12.03 -4.75 11.46
N LEU A 102 11.60 -3.49 11.29
CA LEU A 102 10.17 -3.16 11.26
C LEU A 102 9.45 -3.84 10.08
N SER A 103 10.11 -3.89 8.93
CA SER A 103 9.57 -4.55 7.73
C SER A 103 9.36 -6.05 7.95
N ILE A 104 10.32 -6.75 8.56
CA ILE A 104 10.19 -8.17 8.90
C ILE A 104 9.02 -8.38 9.87
N GLY A 105 8.93 -7.57 10.92
CA GLY A 105 7.82 -7.62 11.87
C GLY A 105 6.47 -7.39 11.21
N SER A 106 6.39 -6.45 10.28
CA SER A 106 5.18 -6.16 9.50
C SER A 106 4.76 -7.34 8.63
N VAL A 107 5.70 -7.96 7.90
CA VAL A 107 5.41 -9.14 7.07
C VAL A 107 4.92 -10.31 7.92
N CYS A 108 5.57 -10.58 9.04
CA CYS A 108 5.13 -11.64 9.97
C CYS A 108 3.71 -11.36 10.50
N SER A 109 3.40 -10.12 10.87
CA SER A 109 2.07 -9.75 11.35
C SER A 109 0.98 -9.93 10.29
N ILE A 110 1.27 -9.57 9.04
CA ILE A 110 0.34 -9.75 7.92
C ILE A 110 0.10 -11.24 7.65
N LEU A 111 1.15 -12.07 7.68
CA LEU A 111 1.02 -13.52 7.50
C LEU A 111 0.16 -14.16 8.60
N ILE A 112 0.40 -13.78 9.86
CA ILE A 112 -0.39 -14.28 11.00
C ILE A 112 -1.85 -13.85 10.85
N ALA A 113 -2.10 -12.56 10.54
CA ALA A 113 -3.45 -12.05 10.34
C ALA A 113 -4.17 -12.76 9.18
N GLY A 114 -3.46 -13.04 8.09
CA GLY A 114 -4.00 -13.80 6.95
C GLY A 114 -4.39 -15.23 7.33
N ILE A 115 -3.53 -15.93 8.07
CA ILE A 115 -3.79 -17.30 8.54
C ILE A 115 -4.99 -17.31 9.50
N VAL A 116 -5.03 -16.40 10.48
CA VAL A 116 -6.15 -16.27 11.43
C VAL A 116 -7.45 -15.96 10.70
N GLY A 117 -7.42 -15.08 9.71
CA GLY A 117 -8.58 -14.75 8.89
C GLY A 117 -9.09 -15.94 8.08
N MET A 118 -8.18 -16.73 7.47
CA MET A 118 -8.55 -17.95 6.74
C MET A 118 -9.16 -19.01 7.67
N ILE A 119 -8.59 -19.22 8.86
CA ILE A 119 -9.12 -20.16 9.86
C ILE A 119 -10.49 -19.69 10.35
N GLY A 120 -10.65 -18.40 10.67
CA GLY A 120 -11.91 -17.81 11.11
C GLY A 120 -13.03 -17.96 10.07
N ALA A 121 -12.73 -17.68 8.81
CA ALA A 121 -13.67 -17.89 7.69
C ALA A 121 -14.03 -19.38 7.47
N GLY A 122 -13.12 -20.30 7.80
CA GLY A 122 -13.37 -21.74 7.70
C GLY A 122 -14.23 -22.29 8.84
N ILE A 123 -14.10 -21.72 10.05
CA ILE A 123 -14.85 -22.18 11.23
C ILE A 123 -16.29 -21.62 11.25
N HIS A 124 -16.49 -20.42 10.73
CA HIS A 124 -17.80 -19.75 10.65
C HIS A 124 -18.20 -19.50 9.20
N PRO A 125 -18.56 -20.56 8.42
CA PRO A 125 -19.07 -20.36 7.07
C PRO A 125 -20.44 -19.70 7.17
N GLU A 126 -20.65 -18.60 6.43
CA GLU A 126 -21.96 -17.99 6.30
C GLU A 126 -22.93 -18.99 5.64
N PRO A 127 -24.12 -19.21 6.22
CA PRO A 127 -25.04 -20.28 5.79
C PRO A 127 -25.63 -20.09 4.37
N ASN A 128 -25.47 -18.93 3.74
CA ASN A 128 -26.00 -18.60 2.40
C ASN A 128 -24.91 -18.12 1.44
N ARG A 129 -23.69 -18.62 1.55
CA ARG A 129 -22.60 -18.23 0.65
C ARG A 129 -22.77 -18.88 -0.72
N GLU A 130 -23.45 -18.23 -1.62
CA GLU A 130 -23.42 -18.58 -3.04
C GLU A 130 -22.08 -18.11 -3.63
N VAL A 131 -21.29 -19.06 -4.14
CA VAL A 131 -20.06 -18.75 -4.85
C VAL A 131 -20.43 -18.40 -6.29
N ALA A 132 -20.77 -17.13 -6.53
CA ALA A 132 -20.95 -16.64 -7.88
C ALA A 132 -19.59 -16.33 -8.51
N ILE A 133 -19.26 -16.98 -9.60
CA ILE A 133 -18.02 -16.75 -10.36
C ILE A 133 -18.02 -15.34 -10.99
N VAL A 134 -19.19 -14.85 -11.35
CA VAL A 134 -19.41 -13.51 -11.91
C VAL A 134 -20.62 -12.90 -11.23
N GLN A 135 -20.39 -11.77 -10.57
CA GLN A 135 -21.46 -10.98 -9.96
C GLN A 135 -21.66 -9.71 -10.78
N THR A 136 -22.90 -9.41 -11.14
CA THR A 136 -23.24 -8.13 -11.75
C THR A 136 -23.18 -7.04 -10.67
N THR A 137 -22.12 -6.26 -10.72
CA THR A 137 -21.88 -5.17 -9.77
C THR A 137 -22.04 -3.82 -10.46
N THR A 138 -22.21 -2.76 -9.67
CA THR A 138 -22.15 -1.40 -10.19
C THR A 138 -20.73 -1.08 -10.67
N PHE A 139 -20.58 -0.14 -11.62
CA PHE A 139 -19.27 0.30 -12.10
C PHE A 139 -18.37 0.76 -10.94
N TYR A 140 -18.94 1.39 -9.93
CA TYR A 140 -18.24 1.85 -8.73
C TYR A 140 -17.60 0.69 -7.94
N ASP A 141 -18.35 -0.36 -7.67
CA ASP A 141 -17.85 -1.54 -6.92
C ASP A 141 -16.78 -2.30 -7.72
N ALA A 142 -16.97 -2.42 -9.03
CA ALA A 142 -15.98 -3.01 -9.92
C ALA A 142 -14.67 -2.20 -9.92
N PHE A 143 -14.77 -0.87 -9.96
CA PHE A 143 -13.61 0.01 -9.93
C PHE A 143 -12.84 -0.10 -8.60
N ILE A 144 -13.52 -0.09 -7.45
CA ILE A 144 -12.90 -0.29 -6.13
C ILE A 144 -12.20 -1.65 -6.05
N SER A 145 -12.83 -2.71 -6.58
CA SER A 145 -12.26 -4.06 -6.56
C SER A 145 -10.95 -4.16 -7.35
N VAL A 146 -10.79 -3.37 -8.41
CA VAL A 146 -9.54 -3.28 -9.19
C VAL A 146 -8.52 -2.37 -8.49
N THR A 147 -8.97 -1.28 -7.88
CA THR A 147 -8.11 -0.28 -7.25
C THR A 147 -7.37 -0.87 -6.04
N ASN A 148 -8.02 -1.72 -5.24
CA ASN A 148 -7.40 -2.33 -4.06
C ASN A 148 -6.15 -3.17 -4.38
N PRO A 149 -6.16 -4.12 -5.34
CA PRO A 149 -4.94 -4.82 -5.76
C PRO A 149 -3.89 -3.89 -6.36
N VAL A 150 -4.27 -2.90 -7.17
CA VAL A 150 -3.32 -1.94 -7.74
C VAL A 150 -2.60 -1.16 -6.64
N PHE A 151 -3.34 -0.68 -5.64
CA PHE A 151 -2.76 0.02 -4.49
C PHE A 151 -1.82 -0.88 -3.66
N SER A 152 -2.17 -2.15 -3.50
CA SER A 152 -1.35 -3.14 -2.79
C SER A 152 0.02 -3.37 -3.46
N TYR A 153 0.09 -3.26 -4.79
CA TYR A 153 1.34 -3.39 -5.56
C TYR A 153 2.08 -2.07 -5.78
N ALA A 154 1.52 -0.94 -5.36
CA ALA A 154 2.07 0.39 -5.66
C ALA A 154 3.33 0.77 -4.86
N GLY A 155 3.76 -0.04 -3.89
CA GLY A 155 4.94 0.24 -3.06
C GLY A 155 6.29 0.10 -3.75
N HIS A 156 6.36 -0.52 -4.93
CA HIS A 156 7.63 -0.86 -5.57
C HIS A 156 8.42 0.33 -6.13
N PHE A 157 7.81 1.46 -6.37
CA PHE A 157 8.51 2.65 -6.88
C PHE A 157 9.13 3.52 -5.78
N MET A 158 8.93 3.20 -4.51
CA MET A 158 9.59 3.89 -3.38
C MET A 158 10.98 3.32 -3.06
N TYR A 159 11.41 2.26 -3.74
CA TYR A 159 12.72 1.63 -3.51
C TYR A 159 13.90 2.41 -4.14
N ASP A 160 13.65 3.50 -4.85
CA ASP A 160 14.68 4.22 -5.59
C ASP A 160 15.54 5.18 -4.74
N GLU A 161 15.28 5.30 -3.45
CA GLU A 161 15.96 6.26 -2.56
C GLU A 161 17.18 5.68 -1.79
N GLU A 162 17.87 4.68 -2.31
CA GLU A 162 19.14 4.30 -1.71
C GLU A 162 20.33 5.05 -2.33
N PRO A 163 21.19 5.66 -1.49
CA PRO A 163 22.45 6.27 -1.92
C PRO A 163 23.49 5.23 -2.31
#